data_c371da01d1bd6e4529cff8176d08671d
#
_entry.id   c371da01d1bd6e4529cff8176d08671d
#
_cell.length_a   1.000
_cell.length_b   1.000
_cell.length_c   1.000
_cell.angle_alpha   90.00
_cell.angle_beta   90.00
_cell.angle_gamma   90.00
#
_symmetry.space_group_name_H-M   'P 1'
#
loop_
_entity.id
_entity.type
_entity.pdbx_description
1 polymer ?
#
loop_
_entity_poly.entity_id
_entity_poly.type
_entity_poly.pdbx_seq_one_letter_code
_entity_poly.pdbx_strand_id
1 'polypeptide(L)'
;MSEKFDELIGPRSLPHESADYLNHAFETSDIGEICQAISAVTHLHDISDIAKKSGIARVSVYRAFAGERHPNFKTVLSVLDAMGLRLQVRVRRGGRARPARSASSSKLLET
;
A
#
# COMPACT_ATOMS: atom_id res chain seq x y z
N MET A 1 -2.07 -18.48 23.79
CA MET A 1 -2.21 -17.30 23.66
C MET A 1 -2.16 -16.74 22.34
N SER A 2 -1.12 -16.84 21.71
CA SER A 2 -1.06 -16.31 20.45
C SER A 2 -2.06 -17.01 19.54
N GLU A 3 -2.30 -18.23 19.67
CA GLU A 3 -3.24 -18.89 18.89
C GLU A 3 -4.60 -18.35 19.03
N LYS A 4 -5.02 -18.14 20.24
CA LYS A 4 -6.29 -17.64 20.51
C LYS A 4 -6.38 -16.27 19.93
N PHE A 5 -5.33 -15.51 20.04
CA PHE A 5 -5.29 -14.17 19.55
C PHE A 5 -5.44 -14.23 18.06
N ASP A 6 -4.75 -15.13 17.41
CA ASP A 6 -4.83 -15.28 16.00
C ASP A 6 -6.22 -15.65 15.57
N GLU A 7 -6.89 -16.41 16.30
CA GLU A 7 -8.21 -16.77 15.98
C GLU A 7 -9.13 -15.60 16.02
N LEU A 8 -8.98 -14.76 17.00
CA LEU A 8 -9.79 -13.60 17.13
C LEU A 8 -9.58 -12.62 16.02
N ILE A 9 -8.36 -12.33 15.72
CA ILE A 9 -8.10 -11.37 14.69
C ILE A 9 -7.85 -12.08 13.40
N GLY A 10 -7.26 -13.25 13.47
CA GLY A 10 -7.05 -14.07 12.30
C GLY A 10 -6.76 -13.38 11.03
N PRO A 11 -7.15 -13.94 9.94
CA PRO A 11 -6.84 -13.40 8.64
C PRO A 11 -7.43 -12.05 8.42
N ARG A 12 -8.49 -11.75 9.12
CA ARG A 12 -9.09 -10.50 8.98
C ARG A 12 -8.26 -9.39 9.49
N SER A 13 -7.43 -9.63 10.47
CA SER A 13 -6.62 -8.60 11.06
C SER A 13 -5.40 -8.34 10.23
N LEU A 14 -4.96 -9.28 9.47
CA LEU A 14 -3.77 -9.09 8.67
C LEU A 14 -3.90 -7.91 7.73
N PRO A 15 -5.00 -7.77 6.98
CA PRO A 15 -5.14 -6.61 6.12
C PRO A 15 -5.18 -5.33 6.91
N HIS A 16 -5.77 -5.34 8.08
CA HIS A 16 -5.85 -4.14 8.89
C HIS A 16 -4.48 -3.73 9.40
N GLU A 17 -3.69 -4.67 9.83
CA GLU A 17 -2.36 -4.38 10.30
C GLU A 17 -1.51 -3.91 9.16
N SER A 18 -1.66 -4.51 7.99
CA SER A 18 -0.91 -4.11 6.82
C SER A 18 -1.25 -2.69 6.45
N ALA A 19 -2.53 -2.36 6.50
CA ALA A 19 -2.97 -1.02 6.16
C ALA A 19 -2.37 0.01 7.10
N ASP A 20 -2.35 -0.26 8.38
CA ASP A 20 -1.79 0.65 9.36
C ASP A 20 -0.31 0.84 9.11
N TYR A 21 0.39 -0.23 8.86
CA TYR A 21 1.81 -0.17 8.63
C TYR A 21 2.12 0.65 7.37
N LEU A 22 1.38 0.42 6.31
CA LEU A 22 1.60 1.13 5.07
C LEU A 22 1.19 2.59 5.18
N ASN A 23 0.12 2.88 5.89
CA ASN A 23 -0.30 4.25 6.06
C ASN A 23 0.78 5.05 6.76
N HIS A 24 1.45 4.42 7.71
CA HIS A 24 2.51 5.07 8.42
C HIS A 24 3.66 5.37 7.45
N ALA A 25 3.98 4.45 6.58
CA ALA A 25 5.04 4.66 5.62
C ALA A 25 4.67 5.74 4.62
N PHE A 26 3.42 5.77 4.19
CA PHE A 26 2.99 6.75 3.24
C PHE A 26 3.05 8.17 3.81
N GLU A 27 2.98 8.28 5.11
CA GLU A 27 3.07 9.58 5.73
C GLU A 27 4.44 10.18 5.57
N THR A 28 5.45 9.37 5.32
CA THR A 28 6.80 9.89 5.17
C THR A 28 7.00 10.52 3.82
N SER A 29 6.18 10.19 2.86
CA SER A 29 6.31 10.65 1.50
C SER A 29 7.66 10.25 0.90
N ASP A 30 8.33 9.30 1.52
CA ASP A 30 9.62 8.85 1.03
C ASP A 30 9.40 7.55 0.26
N ILE A 31 9.68 7.57 -1.02
CA ILE A 31 9.41 6.43 -1.85
C ILE A 31 10.19 5.19 -1.41
N GLY A 32 11.39 5.37 -0.92
CA GLY A 32 12.17 4.24 -0.45
C GLY A 32 11.54 3.58 0.76
N GLU A 33 11.04 4.40 1.68
CA GLU A 33 10.40 3.89 2.86
C GLU A 33 9.12 3.18 2.48
N ILE A 34 8.38 3.75 1.56
CA ILE A 34 7.14 3.16 1.12
C ILE A 34 7.39 1.82 0.44
N CYS A 35 8.39 1.74 -0.40
CA CYS A 35 8.69 0.49 -1.08
C CYS A 35 9.14 -0.57 -0.09
N GLN A 36 9.91 -0.19 0.89
CA GLN A 36 10.36 -1.10 1.90
C GLN A 36 9.18 -1.62 2.68
N ALA A 37 8.25 -0.74 2.99
CA ALA A 37 7.07 -1.12 3.74
C ALA A 37 6.21 -2.09 2.96
N ILE A 38 6.04 -1.83 1.67
CA ILE A 38 5.24 -2.71 0.83
C ILE A 38 5.92 -4.07 0.74
N SER A 39 7.22 -4.07 0.61
CA SER A 39 7.96 -5.32 0.54
C SER A 39 7.76 -6.12 1.83
N ALA A 40 7.85 -5.45 2.96
CA ALA A 40 7.68 -6.10 4.25
C ALA A 40 6.30 -6.72 4.36
N VAL A 41 5.30 -5.99 3.94
CA VAL A 41 3.94 -6.47 4.02
C VAL A 41 3.70 -7.65 3.08
N THR A 42 4.30 -7.65 1.91
CA THR A 42 4.11 -8.76 0.99
C THR A 42 4.69 -10.03 1.58
N HIS A 43 5.70 -9.91 2.43
CA HIS A 43 6.28 -11.09 3.05
C HIS A 43 5.38 -11.66 4.16
N LEU A 44 4.47 -10.86 4.65
CA LEU A 44 3.54 -11.35 5.65
C LEU A 44 2.36 -12.06 5.00
N HIS A 45 2.09 -11.75 3.75
CA HIS A 45 1.02 -12.38 3.02
C HIS A 45 1.59 -13.54 2.21
N ASP A 46 0.73 -14.33 1.66
CA ASP A 46 1.18 -15.45 0.84
C ASP A 46 1.55 -14.89 -0.54
N ILE A 47 2.82 -14.89 -0.84
CA ILE A 47 3.30 -14.33 -2.10
C ILE A 47 2.72 -15.06 -3.31
N SER A 48 2.46 -16.33 -3.19
CA SER A 48 1.88 -17.07 -4.30
C SER A 48 0.48 -16.58 -4.57
N ASP A 49 -0.23 -16.26 -3.52
CA ASP A 49 -1.58 -15.77 -3.64
C ASP A 49 -1.56 -14.38 -4.25
N ILE A 50 -0.60 -13.56 -3.85
CA ILE A 50 -0.47 -12.22 -4.38
C ILE A 50 -0.18 -12.31 -5.88
N ALA A 51 0.72 -13.19 -6.26
CA ALA A 51 1.07 -13.34 -7.66
C ALA A 51 -0.13 -13.77 -8.47
N LYS A 52 -0.87 -14.71 -7.94
CA LYS A 52 -2.03 -15.20 -8.61
C LYS A 52 -3.10 -14.13 -8.76
N LYS A 53 -3.42 -13.44 -7.74
CA LYS A 53 -4.44 -12.42 -7.79
C LYS A 53 -4.03 -11.17 -8.55
N SER A 54 -2.78 -10.82 -8.49
CA SER A 54 -2.32 -9.62 -9.17
C SER A 54 -1.98 -9.87 -10.63
N GLY A 55 -1.75 -11.12 -10.97
CA GLY A 55 -1.33 -11.43 -12.31
C GLY A 55 0.14 -11.13 -12.56
N ILE A 56 0.90 -10.90 -11.50
CA ILE A 56 2.31 -10.58 -11.61
C ILE A 56 3.11 -11.75 -11.06
N ALA A 57 4.14 -12.16 -11.77
CA ALA A 57 4.96 -13.28 -11.32
C ALA A 57 5.61 -13.00 -9.99
N ARG A 58 5.76 -14.00 -9.17
CA ARG A 58 6.38 -13.88 -7.86
C ARG A 58 7.68 -13.11 -7.88
N VAL A 59 8.55 -13.47 -8.76
CA VAL A 59 9.83 -12.84 -8.84
C VAL A 59 9.68 -11.35 -9.17
N SER A 60 8.69 -11.02 -9.98
CA SER A 60 8.47 -9.66 -10.37
C SER A 60 7.92 -8.84 -9.21
N VAL A 61 7.12 -9.46 -8.35
CA VAL A 61 6.60 -8.77 -7.19
C VAL A 61 7.76 -8.40 -6.28
N TYR A 62 8.64 -9.34 -6.00
CA TYR A 62 9.77 -9.07 -5.16
C TYR A 62 10.68 -8.00 -5.76
N ARG A 63 10.93 -8.10 -7.03
CA ARG A 63 11.80 -7.19 -7.70
C ARG A 63 11.26 -5.78 -7.74
N ALA A 64 9.96 -5.65 -7.88
CA ALA A 64 9.34 -4.35 -7.97
C ALA A 64 9.61 -3.49 -6.75
N PHE A 65 9.69 -4.12 -5.59
CA PHE A 65 9.89 -3.36 -4.37
C PHE A 65 11.25 -3.58 -3.71
N ALA A 66 12.20 -3.98 -4.52
CA ALA A 66 13.52 -4.26 -3.99
C ALA A 66 14.35 -3.02 -3.70
N GLY A 67 13.89 -1.91 -4.15
CA GLY A 67 14.64 -0.69 -3.88
C GLY A 67 15.59 -0.24 -4.94
N GLU A 68 15.82 -1.03 -5.94
CA GLU A 68 16.71 -0.65 -6.99
C GLU A 68 16.08 0.30 -7.95
N ARG A 69 14.79 0.25 -8.10
CA ARG A 69 14.15 1.17 -8.96
C ARG A 69 12.74 1.28 -8.47
N HIS A 70 12.02 2.27 -8.91
CA HIS A 70 10.68 2.50 -8.42
C HIS A 70 9.67 1.67 -9.22
N PRO A 71 8.75 1.03 -8.58
CA PRO A 71 7.76 0.24 -9.29
C PRO A 71 6.79 1.18 -9.97
N ASN A 72 6.15 0.75 -11.01
CA ASN A 72 5.19 1.62 -11.63
C ASN A 72 3.90 1.54 -10.83
N PHE A 73 3.09 2.55 -10.97
CA PHE A 73 1.89 2.68 -10.18
C PHE A 73 0.92 1.52 -10.37
N LYS A 74 0.83 1.03 -11.57
CA LYS A 74 -0.04 -0.08 -11.84
C LYS A 74 0.35 -1.29 -11.01
N THR A 75 1.64 -1.56 -10.91
CA THR A 75 2.14 -2.67 -10.13
C THR A 75 1.78 -2.48 -8.67
N VAL A 76 1.96 -1.26 -8.16
CA VAL A 76 1.65 -0.96 -6.78
C VAL A 76 0.18 -1.24 -6.50
N LEU A 77 -0.69 -0.74 -7.35
CA LEU A 77 -2.11 -0.94 -7.16
C LEU A 77 -2.50 -2.40 -7.23
N SER A 78 -1.93 -3.14 -8.17
CA SER A 78 -2.25 -4.54 -8.31
C SER A 78 -1.82 -5.36 -7.11
N VAL A 79 -0.65 -5.07 -6.59
CA VAL A 79 -0.16 -5.79 -5.44
C VAL A 79 -0.99 -5.47 -4.20
N LEU A 80 -1.32 -4.20 -4.01
CA LEU A 80 -2.12 -3.82 -2.86
C LEU A 80 -3.51 -4.46 -2.95
N ASP A 81 -4.07 -4.45 -4.13
CA ASP A 81 -5.38 -5.03 -4.34
C ASP A 81 -5.36 -6.53 -4.04
N ALA A 82 -4.30 -7.21 -4.44
CA ALA A 82 -4.16 -8.62 -4.19
C ALA A 82 -4.08 -8.93 -2.70
N MET A 83 -3.67 -7.96 -1.90
CA MET A 83 -3.59 -8.14 -0.47
C MET A 83 -4.85 -7.66 0.24
N GLY A 84 -5.85 -7.27 -0.52
CA GLY A 84 -7.09 -6.79 0.05
C GLY A 84 -7.03 -5.34 0.49
N LEU A 85 -6.11 -4.58 -0.05
CA LEU A 85 -5.94 -3.20 0.34
C LEU A 85 -6.31 -2.24 -0.78
N ARG A 86 -6.58 -1.01 -0.41
CA ARG A 86 -6.97 -0.03 -1.39
C ARG A 86 -6.38 1.31 -1.01
N LEU A 87 -5.91 2.05 -1.98
CA LEU A 87 -5.36 3.35 -1.71
C LEU A 87 -6.50 4.34 -1.57
N GLN A 88 -6.29 5.31 -0.72
CA GLN A 88 -7.29 6.29 -0.48
C GLN A 88 -6.61 7.60 -0.23
N VAL A 89 -7.20 8.68 -0.60
CA VAL A 89 -6.60 9.98 -0.40
C VAL A 89 -7.33 10.75 0.68
N ARG A 90 -6.61 11.36 1.58
CA ARG A 90 -7.18 12.12 2.64
C ARG A 90 -6.50 13.43 2.77
N VAL A 91 -7.17 14.38 3.30
CA VAL A 91 -6.60 15.68 3.53
C VAL A 91 -5.59 15.52 4.63
N ARG A 92 -4.42 16.12 4.47
CA ARG A 92 -3.39 16.03 5.45
C ARG A 92 -3.82 16.74 6.69
N ARG A 93 -3.69 16.12 7.84
CA ARG A 93 -4.02 16.70 9.05
C ARG A 93 -3.33 17.94 9.29
N GLY A 94 -3.91 18.95 9.54
CA GLY A 94 -3.31 20.21 9.77
C GLY A 94 -2.84 20.84 8.56
N GLY A 95 -3.01 20.23 7.50
CA GLY A 95 -2.45 20.82 6.37
C GLY A 95 -3.45 21.57 5.71
N ARG A 96 -3.72 22.75 5.92
CA ARG A 96 -4.57 23.47 5.33
C ARG A 96 -4.17 23.90 4.15
N ALA A 97 -3.56 23.48 3.55
CA ALA A 97 -3.19 23.76 2.38
C ALA A 97 -3.57 24.91 1.76
N ARG A 98 -3.17 25.24 0.72
CA ARG A 98 -3.43 26.36 0.11
C ARG A 98 -4.63 26.23 -0.65
N PRO A 99 -5.59 26.93 -0.46
CA PRO A 99 -6.83 26.90 -1.15
C PRO A 99 -6.68 27.08 -2.64
N ALA A 100 -5.81 27.92 -3.01
CA ALA A 100 -5.63 28.17 -4.41
C ALA A 100 -5.27 26.93 -5.12
N ARG A 101 -4.52 26.16 -4.46
CA ARG A 101 -4.11 25.01 -5.03
C ARG A 101 -5.24 24.10 -5.16
N SER A 102 -6.10 24.08 -4.29
CA SER A 102 -7.23 23.23 -4.31
C SER A 102 -8.02 23.51 -5.54
N ALA A 103 -8.14 24.73 -5.84
CA ALA A 103 -8.90 25.12 -6.98
C ALA A 103 -8.29 24.53 -8.23
N SER A 104 -7.04 24.53 -8.28
CA SER A 104 -6.35 23.98 -9.41
C SER A 104 -6.65 22.52 -9.54
N SER A 105 -6.67 21.88 -8.45
CA SER A 105 -6.93 20.48 -8.46
C SER A 105 -8.29 20.23 -9.00
N SER A 106 -9.21 21.03 -8.66
CA SER A 106 -10.53 20.87 -9.09
C SER A 106 -10.57 20.91 -10.57
N LYS A 107 -9.87 21.84 -11.15
CA LYS A 107 -9.82 21.95 -12.50
C LYS A 107 -9.34 20.70 -13.13
N LEU A 108 -8.36 20.12 -12.64
CA LEU A 108 -7.85 18.92 -13.17
C LEU A 108 -8.88 17.82 -13.15
N LEU A 109 -9.60 17.76 -12.13
CA LEU A 109 -10.60 16.76 -12.00
C LEU A 109 -11.70 16.95 -12.99
N GLU A 110 -12.00 18.14 -13.31
CA GLU A 110 -12.99 18.40 -14.24
C GLU A 110 -12.65 17.94 -15.59
N THR A 111 -11.42 17.89 -15.90
CA THR A 111 -11.04 17.40 -17.17
C THR A 111 -10.88 15.93 -17.11
#